data_46fe13afb2e85ed5e1d4116f3bc7cbde
#
_entry.id   46fe13afb2e85ed5e1d4116f3bc7cbde
#
_cell.length_a   1.000
_cell.length_b   1.000
_cell.length_c   1.000
_cell.angle_alpha   90.00
_cell.angle_beta   90.00
_cell.angle_gamma   90.00
#
_symmetry.space_group_name_H-M   'P 1'
#
loop_
_entity.id
_entity.type
_entity.pdbx_description
1 polymer ?
#
loop_
_entity_poly.entity_id
_entity_poly.type
_entity_poly.pdbx_seq_one_letter_code
_entity_poly.pdbx_strand_id
1 'polypeptide(L)'
;MKFLPDKKFAKEILYIATPVVAALSSQMIVSIVNAAMIGRLENTQVQLAAMGLGFLGTMAVTSMFSSFSTGTQVLSARRHGEENYTEAGEVLNNSLLISLVVGIVFGALGYFFSYDIIDFFSKNEDVTRAGAAFMKYQFLGLPFFLLIVSYRGFFSGIGHTKVFMFSAIIINFFNIAFNYLFIFGTFGFPRMELAGAGIGSSVSMVLGWLFFVGVTFLGGYRRQYRYYSHFHLSREVIWQIVRMSIPVSLQNILILLGFLVFVAITGIIGIGAQAASQVVISALFISMMPCFGFGMAGQTLVGQSLGKGDIHLAQRYGFETAKLGTIFTIIVGVFFVFVPDWILMIITTNKEVIDTARPVLQIAGVAQVFYATGIILANAIQAGGSTVYVMFVEVLTHWVIFLPLTYFFGVRLGLGLVGAWLALPVYIIAYTASNFLKFRSLTWVKVKL
;
A
#
# COMPACT_ATOMS: atom_id res chain seq x y z
N MET A 1 7.88 -24.72 -18.82
CA MET A 1 7.50 -24.38 -17.41
C MET A 1 6.16 -25.02 -17.09
N LYS A 2 6.04 -25.78 -15.99
CA LYS A 2 4.73 -26.25 -15.52
C LYS A 2 3.91 -25.02 -15.08
N PHE A 3 2.65 -24.94 -15.49
CA PHE A 3 1.77 -23.81 -15.15
C PHE A 3 1.42 -23.81 -13.65
N LEU A 4 1.24 -24.98 -13.07
CA LEU A 4 0.95 -25.13 -11.64
C LEU A 4 2.21 -24.93 -10.80
N PRO A 5 2.10 -24.23 -9.66
CA PRO A 5 3.21 -23.99 -8.74
C PRO A 5 3.65 -25.31 -8.08
N ASP A 6 4.92 -25.42 -7.77
CA ASP A 6 5.46 -26.53 -7.01
C ASP A 6 4.92 -26.49 -5.57
N LYS A 7 4.41 -27.63 -5.07
CA LYS A 7 3.75 -27.71 -3.75
C LYS A 7 4.62 -27.23 -2.59
N LYS A 8 5.96 -27.48 -2.65
CA LYS A 8 6.89 -27.04 -1.60
C LYS A 8 6.96 -25.52 -1.57
N PHE A 9 7.19 -24.89 -2.72
CA PHE A 9 7.26 -23.42 -2.84
C PHE A 9 5.91 -22.78 -2.51
N ALA A 10 4.81 -23.35 -2.97
CA ALA A 10 3.46 -22.86 -2.69
C ALA A 10 3.19 -22.79 -1.17
N LYS A 11 3.58 -23.81 -0.40
CA LYS A 11 3.41 -23.81 1.05
C LYS A 11 4.19 -22.71 1.74
N GLU A 12 5.44 -22.50 1.36
CA GLU A 12 6.30 -21.46 1.93
C GLU A 12 5.82 -20.05 1.56
N ILE A 13 5.43 -19.84 0.31
CA ILE A 13 4.87 -18.57 -0.18
C ILE A 13 3.57 -18.25 0.55
N LEU A 14 2.63 -19.20 0.64
CA LEU A 14 1.35 -18.99 1.32
C LEU A 14 1.52 -18.75 2.82
N TYR A 15 2.50 -19.39 3.46
CA TYR A 15 2.80 -19.15 4.88
C TYR A 15 3.18 -17.69 5.15
N ILE A 16 3.92 -17.04 4.23
CA ILE A 16 4.32 -15.64 4.34
C ILE A 16 3.22 -14.72 3.80
N ALA A 17 2.60 -15.05 2.67
CA ALA A 17 1.63 -14.19 2.00
C ALA A 17 0.29 -14.08 2.76
N THR A 18 -0.24 -15.19 3.28
CA THR A 18 -1.57 -15.19 3.91
C THR A 18 -1.71 -14.20 5.07
N PRO A 19 -0.76 -14.12 6.03
CA PRO A 19 -0.84 -13.12 7.08
C PRO A 19 -0.78 -11.68 6.55
N VAL A 20 0.02 -11.43 5.50
CA VAL A 20 0.13 -10.10 4.89
C VAL A 20 -1.18 -9.72 4.19
N VAL A 21 -1.77 -10.65 3.43
CA VAL A 21 -3.07 -10.44 2.79
C VAL A 21 -4.14 -10.13 3.83
N ALA A 22 -4.19 -10.89 4.93
CA ALA A 22 -5.15 -10.64 6.01
C ALA A 22 -4.96 -9.25 6.63
N ALA A 23 -3.70 -8.83 6.87
CA ALA A 23 -3.39 -7.50 7.39
C ALA A 23 -3.85 -6.39 6.46
N LEU A 24 -3.55 -6.50 5.16
CA LEU A 24 -3.92 -5.48 4.17
C LEU A 24 -5.43 -5.43 3.94
N SER A 25 -6.10 -6.58 3.89
CA SER A 25 -7.56 -6.65 3.72
C SER A 25 -8.32 -6.08 4.93
N SER A 26 -7.78 -6.24 6.15
CA SER A 26 -8.40 -5.68 7.35
C SER A 26 -8.44 -4.14 7.34
N GLN A 27 -7.50 -3.46 6.67
CA GLN A 27 -7.50 -2.01 6.53
C GLN A 27 -8.69 -1.49 5.70
N MET A 28 -9.16 -2.25 4.71
CA MET A 28 -10.35 -1.88 3.94
C MET A 28 -11.60 -1.83 4.82
N ILE A 29 -11.74 -2.81 5.71
CA ILE A 29 -12.88 -2.87 6.66
C ILE A 29 -12.89 -1.62 7.54
N VAL A 30 -11.72 -1.25 8.07
CA VAL A 30 -11.59 -0.04 8.92
C VAL A 30 -11.95 1.23 8.15
N SER A 31 -11.52 1.35 6.89
CA SER A 31 -11.85 2.52 6.07
C SER A 31 -13.36 2.65 5.86
N ILE A 32 -14.07 1.55 5.62
CA ILE A 32 -15.54 1.53 5.48
C ILE A 32 -16.21 1.91 6.81
N VAL A 33 -15.76 1.33 7.92
CA VAL A 33 -16.31 1.62 9.26
C VAL A 33 -16.11 3.09 9.63
N ASN A 34 -14.92 3.64 9.38
CA ASN A 34 -14.62 5.05 9.64
C ASN A 34 -15.49 5.98 8.80
N ALA A 35 -15.66 5.71 7.51
CA ALA A 35 -16.57 6.48 6.66
C ALA A 35 -18.03 6.40 7.14
N ALA A 36 -18.47 5.22 7.58
CA ALA A 36 -19.82 5.05 8.13
C ALA A 36 -20.02 5.79 9.46
N MET A 37 -18.99 5.87 10.31
CA MET A 37 -19.06 6.67 11.55
C MET A 37 -19.20 8.17 11.26
N ILE A 38 -18.37 8.70 10.36
CA ILE A 38 -18.41 10.12 9.97
C ILE A 38 -19.72 10.45 9.25
N GLY A 39 -20.23 9.54 8.43
CA GLY A 39 -21.52 9.68 7.74
C GLY A 39 -22.74 9.78 8.68
N ARG A 40 -22.57 9.52 9.98
CA ARG A 40 -23.63 9.65 11.01
C ARG A 40 -23.55 10.95 11.82
N LEU A 41 -22.59 11.81 11.50
CA LEU A 41 -22.45 13.11 12.16
C LEU A 41 -23.45 14.12 11.61
N GLU A 42 -23.77 15.13 12.45
CA GLU A 42 -24.45 16.34 12.01
C GLU A 42 -23.61 17.08 10.97
N ASN A 43 -24.24 17.77 10.02
CA ASN A 43 -23.55 18.41 8.90
C ASN A 43 -22.68 17.44 8.07
N THR A 44 -23.19 16.23 7.84
CA THR A 44 -22.50 15.11 7.18
C THR A 44 -21.77 15.53 5.90
N GLN A 45 -22.31 16.42 5.09
CA GLN A 45 -21.68 16.88 3.84
C GLN A 45 -20.37 17.62 4.12
N VAL A 46 -20.34 18.51 5.11
CA VAL A 46 -19.13 19.24 5.52
C VAL A 46 -18.09 18.26 6.10
N GLN A 47 -18.54 17.37 7.00
CA GLN A 47 -17.65 16.41 7.64
C GLN A 47 -17.02 15.41 6.66
N LEU A 48 -17.78 14.90 5.69
CA LEU A 48 -17.28 14.01 4.65
C LEU A 48 -16.33 14.72 3.66
N ALA A 49 -16.66 15.97 3.28
CA ALA A 49 -15.77 16.77 2.44
C ALA A 49 -14.44 17.07 3.15
N ALA A 50 -14.51 17.47 4.43
CA ALA A 50 -13.35 17.72 5.27
C ALA A 50 -12.49 16.46 5.49
N MET A 51 -13.15 15.32 5.75
CA MET A 51 -12.47 14.01 5.84
C MET A 51 -11.73 13.68 4.54
N GLY A 52 -12.37 13.87 3.39
CA GLY A 52 -11.75 13.59 2.07
C GLY A 52 -10.48 14.38 1.85
N LEU A 53 -10.50 15.70 2.08
CA LEU A 53 -9.33 16.56 1.93
C LEU A 53 -8.25 16.25 2.96
N GLY A 54 -8.59 16.08 4.23
CA GLY A 54 -7.65 15.74 5.30
C GLY A 54 -7.01 14.37 5.09
N PHE A 55 -7.78 13.39 4.58
CA PHE A 55 -7.26 12.07 4.24
C PHE A 55 -6.29 12.12 3.06
N LEU A 56 -6.59 12.86 1.99
CA LEU A 56 -5.70 13.01 0.84
C LEU A 56 -4.38 13.66 1.26
N GLY A 57 -4.41 14.71 2.10
CA GLY A 57 -3.20 15.37 2.59
C GLY A 57 -2.33 14.43 3.44
N THR A 58 -2.93 13.69 4.36
CA THR A 58 -2.18 12.72 5.17
C THR A 58 -1.73 11.50 4.36
N MET A 59 -2.53 11.02 3.40
CA MET A 59 -2.20 9.92 2.50
C MET A 59 -0.97 10.23 1.64
N ALA A 60 -0.85 11.45 1.14
CA ALA A 60 0.30 11.85 0.34
C ALA A 60 1.61 11.68 1.13
N VAL A 61 1.65 12.17 2.38
CA VAL A 61 2.83 12.07 3.25
C VAL A 61 3.08 10.63 3.70
N THR A 62 2.04 9.91 4.13
CA THR A 62 2.19 8.52 4.59
C THR A 62 2.59 7.58 3.47
N SER A 63 2.08 7.76 2.25
CA SER A 63 2.47 6.97 1.06
C SER A 63 3.93 7.20 0.69
N MET A 64 4.39 8.44 0.75
CA MET A 64 5.79 8.79 0.51
C MET A 64 6.72 8.00 1.44
N PHE A 65 6.47 8.03 2.74
CA PHE A 65 7.37 7.43 3.73
C PHE A 65 7.08 5.94 4.01
N SER A 66 5.95 5.39 3.58
CA SER A 66 5.67 3.95 3.65
C SER A 66 6.71 3.10 2.91
N SER A 67 7.42 3.70 1.94
CA SER A 67 8.54 3.11 1.21
C SER A 67 9.72 2.71 2.09
N PHE A 68 9.89 3.30 3.30
CA PHE A 68 10.91 2.86 4.26
C PHE A 68 10.73 1.40 4.66
N SER A 69 9.49 0.89 4.64
CA SER A 69 9.22 -0.54 4.80
C SER A 69 9.95 -1.38 3.73
N THR A 70 9.94 -0.93 2.46
CA THR A 70 10.57 -1.66 1.35
C THR A 70 12.10 -1.71 1.52
N GLY A 71 12.74 -0.57 1.82
CA GLY A 71 14.19 -0.53 2.07
C GLY A 71 14.60 -1.41 3.24
N THR A 72 13.87 -1.31 4.36
CA THR A 72 14.09 -2.13 5.55
C THR A 72 13.86 -3.62 5.25
N GLN A 73 12.78 -3.97 4.54
CA GLN A 73 12.45 -5.35 4.20
C GLN A 73 13.52 -6.01 3.32
N VAL A 74 13.98 -5.31 2.28
CA VAL A 74 14.99 -5.84 1.34
C VAL A 74 16.31 -6.10 2.05
N LEU A 75 16.79 -5.14 2.83
CA LEU A 75 18.06 -5.29 3.56
C LEU A 75 17.96 -6.36 4.65
N SER A 76 16.89 -6.34 5.46
CA SER A 76 16.68 -7.36 6.50
C SER A 76 16.53 -8.75 5.93
N ALA A 77 15.83 -8.91 4.79
CA ALA A 77 15.68 -10.20 4.12
C ALA A 77 17.03 -10.74 3.64
N ARG A 78 17.85 -9.88 3.06
CA ARG A 78 19.17 -10.24 2.56
C ARG A 78 20.10 -10.66 3.70
N ARG A 79 20.23 -9.84 4.77
CA ARG A 79 21.04 -10.15 5.94
C ARG A 79 20.57 -11.41 6.66
N HIS A 80 19.25 -11.61 6.73
CA HIS A 80 18.68 -12.86 7.27
C HIS A 80 19.06 -14.07 6.42
N GLY A 81 19.03 -13.95 5.08
CA GLY A 81 19.48 -15.01 4.18
C GLY A 81 20.96 -15.34 4.27
N GLU A 82 21.81 -14.35 4.54
CA GLU A 82 23.24 -14.47 4.82
C GLU A 82 23.52 -15.08 6.20
N GLU A 83 22.48 -15.39 7.00
CA GLU A 83 22.55 -15.83 8.40
C GLU A 83 23.22 -14.79 9.34
N ASN A 84 23.39 -13.56 8.86
CA ASN A 84 23.95 -12.46 9.62
C ASN A 84 22.85 -11.73 10.40
N TYR A 85 22.37 -12.37 11.46
CA TYR A 85 21.24 -11.90 12.25
C TYR A 85 21.53 -10.58 12.99
N THR A 86 22.79 -10.35 13.37
CA THR A 86 23.18 -9.11 14.07
C THR A 86 23.07 -7.92 13.12
N GLU A 87 23.59 -8.01 11.90
CA GLU A 87 23.43 -6.95 10.92
C GLU A 87 21.96 -6.74 10.50
N ALA A 88 21.15 -7.81 10.44
CA ALA A 88 19.71 -7.66 10.24
C ALA A 88 19.06 -6.84 11.38
N GLY A 89 19.51 -7.01 12.63
CA GLY A 89 19.09 -6.18 13.76
C GLY A 89 19.55 -4.72 13.66
N GLU A 90 20.75 -4.47 13.13
CA GLU A 90 21.26 -3.12 12.88
C GLU A 90 20.43 -2.40 11.81
N VAL A 91 19.96 -3.10 10.76
CA VAL A 91 19.03 -2.53 9.79
C VAL A 91 17.76 -2.02 10.47
N LEU A 92 17.19 -2.78 11.43
CA LEU A 92 16.02 -2.32 12.18
C LEU A 92 16.34 -1.07 12.99
N ASN A 93 17.45 -1.04 13.76
CA ASN A 93 17.82 0.10 14.59
C ASN A 93 17.99 1.38 13.76
N ASN A 94 18.71 1.28 12.64
CA ASN A 94 18.93 2.41 11.74
C ASN A 94 17.63 2.88 11.06
N SER A 95 16.77 1.93 10.67
CA SER A 95 15.44 2.24 10.10
C SER A 95 14.54 2.94 11.13
N LEU A 96 14.52 2.49 12.38
CA LEU A 96 13.74 3.12 13.45
C LEU A 96 14.21 4.55 13.71
N LEU A 97 15.53 4.80 13.72
CA LEU A 97 16.06 6.15 13.92
C LEU A 97 15.63 7.11 12.80
N ILE A 98 15.82 6.70 11.53
CA ILE A 98 15.40 7.53 10.38
C ILE A 98 13.91 7.80 10.45
N SER A 99 13.12 6.76 10.69
CA SER A 99 11.66 6.86 10.77
C SER A 99 11.20 7.77 11.89
N LEU A 100 11.87 7.72 13.05
CA LEU A 100 11.57 8.62 14.16
C LEU A 100 11.88 10.08 13.80
N VAL A 101 13.09 10.35 13.28
CA VAL A 101 13.51 11.71 12.90
C VAL A 101 12.59 12.28 11.82
N VAL A 102 12.36 11.54 10.74
CA VAL A 102 11.48 11.96 9.65
C VAL A 102 10.04 12.11 10.15
N GLY A 103 9.57 11.18 10.99
CA GLY A 103 8.22 11.22 11.56
C GLY A 103 8.00 12.46 12.44
N ILE A 104 8.97 12.83 13.27
CA ILE A 104 8.89 14.04 14.09
C ILE A 104 8.91 15.29 13.22
N VAL A 105 9.86 15.39 12.26
CA VAL A 105 9.97 16.57 11.39
C VAL A 105 8.71 16.78 10.56
N PHE A 106 8.28 15.77 9.81
CA PHE A 106 7.10 15.88 8.95
C PHE A 106 5.79 15.86 9.75
N GLY A 107 5.77 15.21 10.92
CA GLY A 107 4.66 15.30 11.86
C GLY A 107 4.47 16.71 12.40
N ALA A 108 5.56 17.39 12.78
CA ALA A 108 5.52 18.78 13.23
C ALA A 108 5.12 19.72 12.07
N LEU A 109 5.73 19.57 10.89
CA LEU A 109 5.36 20.37 9.73
C LEU A 109 3.86 20.20 9.39
N GLY A 110 3.38 18.96 9.31
CA GLY A 110 1.97 18.70 9.03
C GLY A 110 1.03 19.22 10.14
N TYR A 111 1.46 19.16 11.40
CA TYR A 111 0.71 19.70 12.53
C TYR A 111 0.53 21.22 12.44
N PHE A 112 1.61 21.96 12.18
CA PHE A 112 1.57 23.41 12.11
C PHE A 112 0.93 23.96 10.82
N PHE A 113 1.17 23.31 9.68
CA PHE A 113 0.67 23.74 8.38
C PHE A 113 -0.64 23.08 7.94
N SER A 114 -1.31 22.29 8.82
CA SER A 114 -2.55 21.59 8.48
C SER A 114 -3.66 22.53 8.00
N TYR A 115 -3.80 23.73 8.59
CA TYR A 115 -4.78 24.70 8.19
C TYR A 115 -4.50 25.25 6.80
N ASP A 116 -3.27 25.71 6.55
CA ASP A 116 -2.85 26.29 5.27
C ASP A 116 -2.98 25.29 4.12
N ILE A 117 -2.68 24.01 4.40
CA ILE A 117 -2.81 22.92 3.41
C ILE A 117 -4.27 22.72 3.01
N ILE A 118 -5.17 22.65 3.98
CA ILE A 118 -6.60 22.44 3.67
C ILE A 118 -7.21 23.69 3.06
N ASP A 119 -6.87 24.89 3.53
CA ASP A 119 -7.34 26.17 3.02
C ASP A 119 -6.96 26.39 1.53
N PHE A 120 -5.80 25.89 1.13
CA PHE A 120 -5.39 25.90 -0.28
C PHE A 120 -6.35 25.12 -1.19
N PHE A 121 -6.95 24.04 -0.69
CA PHE A 121 -7.86 23.17 -1.47
C PHE A 121 -9.35 23.50 -1.28
N SER A 122 -9.73 24.13 -0.19
CA SER A 122 -11.13 24.46 0.13
C SER A 122 -11.29 25.91 0.49
N LYS A 123 -12.29 26.56 -0.11
CA LYS A 123 -12.69 27.94 0.23
C LYS A 123 -13.83 27.99 1.26
N ASN A 124 -14.31 26.85 1.68
CA ASN A 124 -15.36 26.76 2.71
C ASN A 124 -14.71 26.66 4.09
N GLU A 125 -14.92 27.66 4.93
CA GLU A 125 -14.27 27.79 6.23
C GLU A 125 -14.61 26.63 7.19
N ASP A 126 -15.82 26.10 7.16
CA ASP A 126 -16.22 24.96 8.01
C ASP A 126 -15.49 23.68 7.58
N VAL A 127 -15.36 23.44 6.27
CA VAL A 127 -14.60 22.32 5.72
C VAL A 127 -13.12 22.48 6.07
N THR A 128 -12.58 23.70 5.94
CA THR A 128 -11.17 23.98 6.27
C THR A 128 -10.88 23.73 7.75
N ARG A 129 -11.71 24.23 8.65
CA ARG A 129 -11.53 24.03 10.10
C ARG A 129 -11.62 22.56 10.50
N ALA A 130 -12.66 21.85 10.03
CA ALA A 130 -12.84 20.44 10.35
C ALA A 130 -11.72 19.55 9.77
N GLY A 131 -11.36 19.76 8.50
CA GLY A 131 -10.30 19.01 7.82
C GLY A 131 -8.91 19.29 8.39
N ALA A 132 -8.61 20.53 8.72
CA ALA A 132 -7.37 20.92 9.39
C ALA A 132 -7.25 20.30 10.79
N ALA A 133 -8.31 20.31 11.58
CA ALA A 133 -8.32 19.67 12.89
C ALA A 133 -8.07 18.15 12.79
N PHE A 134 -8.74 17.47 11.86
CA PHE A 134 -8.52 16.05 11.60
C PHE A 134 -7.06 15.77 11.20
N MET A 135 -6.56 16.50 10.22
CA MET A 135 -5.21 16.36 9.68
C MET A 135 -4.15 16.64 10.75
N LYS A 136 -4.33 17.71 11.54
CA LYS A 136 -3.48 18.09 12.65
C LYS A 136 -3.27 16.95 13.66
N TYR A 137 -4.37 16.32 14.06
CA TYR A 137 -4.29 15.21 14.99
C TYR A 137 -3.72 13.93 14.38
N GLN A 138 -3.96 13.67 13.09
CA GLN A 138 -3.32 12.56 12.39
C GLN A 138 -1.81 12.70 12.31
N PHE A 139 -1.29 13.90 12.10
CA PHE A 139 0.15 14.16 12.06
C PHE A 139 0.86 13.94 13.40
N LEU A 140 0.15 14.02 14.54
CA LEU A 140 0.71 13.59 15.83
C LEU A 140 1.02 12.08 15.87
N GLY A 141 0.27 11.28 15.13
CA GLY A 141 0.51 9.83 14.97
C GLY A 141 1.61 9.47 13.97
N LEU A 142 2.06 10.41 13.13
CA LEU A 142 3.00 10.12 12.05
C LEU A 142 4.34 9.50 12.52
N PRO A 143 4.99 9.96 13.61
CA PRO A 143 6.20 9.32 14.11
C PRO A 143 5.98 7.83 14.45
N PHE A 144 4.88 7.51 15.10
CA PHE A 144 4.53 6.13 15.47
C PHE A 144 4.18 5.29 14.24
N PHE A 145 3.47 5.87 13.26
CA PHE A 145 3.22 5.22 11.98
C PHE A 145 4.52 4.83 11.27
N LEU A 146 5.50 5.74 11.19
CA LEU A 146 6.78 5.45 10.53
C LEU A 146 7.62 4.43 11.31
N LEU A 147 7.57 4.43 12.63
CA LEU A 147 8.17 3.37 13.43
C LEU A 147 7.52 2.01 13.14
N ILE A 148 6.18 1.94 13.03
CA ILE A 148 5.45 0.73 12.63
C ILE A 148 5.87 0.28 11.23
N VAL A 149 6.06 1.22 10.30
CA VAL A 149 6.53 0.93 8.92
C VAL A 149 7.90 0.24 8.93
N SER A 150 8.83 0.69 9.79
CA SER A 150 10.15 0.05 9.95
C SER A 150 10.05 -1.36 10.53
N TYR A 151 9.26 -1.55 11.60
CA TYR A 151 9.02 -2.88 12.18
C TYR A 151 8.35 -3.83 11.16
N ARG A 152 7.35 -3.33 10.43
CA ARG A 152 6.69 -4.11 9.37
C ARG A 152 7.68 -4.56 8.30
N GLY A 153 8.55 -3.67 7.84
CA GLY A 153 9.62 -4.00 6.90
C GLY A 153 10.55 -5.08 7.45
N PHE A 154 11.04 -4.92 8.67
CA PHE A 154 11.92 -5.88 9.33
C PHE A 154 11.27 -7.26 9.49
N PHE A 155 10.10 -7.35 10.14
CA PHE A 155 9.43 -8.63 10.38
C PHE A 155 8.99 -9.32 9.09
N SER A 156 8.60 -8.56 8.07
CA SER A 156 8.35 -9.11 6.74
C SER A 156 9.63 -9.65 6.10
N GLY A 157 10.75 -8.91 6.18
CA GLY A 157 12.04 -9.31 5.63
C GLY A 157 12.59 -10.60 6.24
N ILE A 158 12.44 -10.78 7.55
CA ILE A 158 12.84 -12.02 8.24
C ILE A 158 11.81 -13.16 8.11
N GLY A 159 10.71 -12.97 7.39
CA GLY A 159 9.69 -13.99 7.14
C GLY A 159 8.64 -14.17 8.26
N HIS A 160 8.70 -13.36 9.32
CA HIS A 160 7.76 -13.42 10.45
C HIS A 160 6.52 -12.54 10.25
N THR A 161 5.83 -12.71 9.12
CA THR A 161 4.69 -11.88 8.70
C THR A 161 3.45 -11.98 9.60
N LYS A 162 3.36 -13.01 10.44
CA LYS A 162 2.31 -13.11 11.46
C LYS A 162 2.36 -11.95 12.46
N VAL A 163 3.56 -11.46 12.79
CA VAL A 163 3.72 -10.29 13.69
C VAL A 163 3.08 -9.06 13.05
N PHE A 164 3.28 -8.86 11.74
CA PHE A 164 2.61 -7.80 11.00
C PHE A 164 1.09 -7.97 11.00
N MET A 165 0.58 -9.17 10.77
CA MET A 165 -0.87 -9.43 10.80
C MET A 165 -1.48 -9.09 12.16
N PHE A 166 -0.90 -9.57 13.25
CA PHE A 166 -1.41 -9.27 14.60
C PHE A 166 -1.33 -7.79 14.93
N SER A 167 -0.26 -7.09 14.54
CA SER A 167 -0.16 -5.64 14.73
C SER A 167 -1.26 -4.90 13.98
N ALA A 168 -1.55 -5.28 12.72
CA ALA A 168 -2.62 -4.67 11.94
C ALA A 168 -4.01 -4.88 12.58
N ILE A 169 -4.29 -6.10 13.04
CA ILE A 169 -5.56 -6.40 13.74
C ILE A 169 -5.70 -5.55 15.03
N ILE A 170 -4.63 -5.46 15.82
CA ILE A 170 -4.62 -4.65 17.05
C ILE A 170 -4.84 -3.16 16.73
N ILE A 171 -4.07 -2.61 15.80
CA ILE A 171 -4.21 -1.21 15.36
C ILE A 171 -5.64 -0.95 14.89
N ASN A 172 -6.18 -1.81 14.04
CA ASN A 172 -7.51 -1.66 13.45
C ASN A 172 -8.62 -1.75 14.50
N PHE A 173 -8.51 -2.68 15.44
CA PHE A 173 -9.45 -2.81 16.56
C PHE A 173 -9.48 -1.54 17.42
N PHE A 174 -8.32 -1.07 17.85
CA PHE A 174 -8.22 0.14 18.65
C PHE A 174 -8.60 1.40 17.86
N ASN A 175 -8.31 1.44 16.54
CA ASN A 175 -8.73 2.54 15.69
C ASN A 175 -10.26 2.68 15.67
N ILE A 176 -10.99 1.58 15.46
CA ILE A 176 -12.45 1.58 15.50
C ILE A 176 -12.95 2.00 16.89
N ALA A 177 -12.38 1.42 17.95
CA ALA A 177 -12.81 1.70 19.32
C ALA A 177 -12.58 3.15 19.70
N PHE A 178 -11.37 3.70 19.50
CA PHE A 178 -11.08 5.08 19.85
C PHE A 178 -11.76 6.08 18.92
N ASN A 179 -11.89 5.79 17.63
CA ASN A 179 -12.67 6.63 16.75
C ASN A 179 -14.12 6.73 17.24
N TYR A 180 -14.74 5.61 17.62
CA TYR A 180 -16.08 5.64 18.18
C TYR A 180 -16.17 6.50 19.46
N LEU A 181 -15.22 6.34 20.38
CA LEU A 181 -15.18 7.10 21.64
C LEU A 181 -15.03 8.60 21.40
N PHE A 182 -14.08 9.02 20.57
CA PHE A 182 -13.78 10.44 20.38
C PHE A 182 -14.71 11.13 19.36
N ILE A 183 -15.21 10.42 18.35
CA ILE A 183 -16.15 10.99 17.39
C ILE A 183 -17.48 11.33 18.09
N PHE A 184 -18.02 10.38 18.86
CA PHE A 184 -19.34 10.50 19.47
C PHE A 184 -19.34 11.01 20.90
N GLY A 185 -18.18 11.06 21.58
CA GLY A 185 -18.08 11.53 22.96
C GLY A 185 -18.74 10.58 23.96
N THR A 186 -18.61 9.27 23.76
CA THR A 186 -19.21 8.27 24.64
C THR A 186 -18.33 7.99 25.87
N PHE A 187 -18.91 7.42 26.93
CA PHE A 187 -18.20 7.04 28.17
C PHE A 187 -17.44 8.18 28.86
N GLY A 188 -17.94 9.44 28.74
CA GLY A 188 -17.31 10.60 29.37
C GLY A 188 -16.18 11.26 28.58
N PHE A 189 -15.87 10.78 27.38
CA PHE A 189 -14.94 11.45 26.49
C PHE A 189 -15.61 12.66 25.80
N PRO A 190 -14.84 13.72 25.45
CA PRO A 190 -15.41 14.86 24.73
C PRO A 190 -15.80 14.44 23.30
N ARG A 191 -16.95 14.92 22.83
CA ARG A 191 -17.38 14.77 21.44
C ARG A 191 -16.53 15.69 20.56
N MET A 192 -15.69 15.08 19.71
CA MET A 192 -14.75 15.80 18.86
C MET A 192 -15.03 15.65 17.35
N GLU A 193 -16.08 14.92 17.00
CA GLU A 193 -16.50 14.70 15.61
C GLU A 193 -15.34 14.22 14.72
N LEU A 194 -15.09 14.86 13.55
CA LEU A 194 -14.02 14.47 12.64
C LEU A 194 -12.61 14.56 13.28
N ALA A 195 -12.37 15.57 14.13
CA ALA A 195 -11.11 15.68 14.88
C ALA A 195 -10.87 14.46 15.79
N GLY A 196 -11.95 13.89 16.35
CA GLY A 196 -11.91 12.65 17.14
C GLY A 196 -11.38 11.46 16.35
N ALA A 197 -11.71 11.34 15.06
CA ALA A 197 -11.15 10.32 14.18
C ALA A 197 -9.63 10.49 13.98
N GLY A 198 -9.14 11.73 13.94
CA GLY A 198 -7.70 12.03 13.88
C GLY A 198 -6.95 11.56 15.13
N ILE A 199 -7.49 11.90 16.32
CA ILE A 199 -6.90 11.48 17.62
C ILE A 199 -6.98 9.97 17.79
N GLY A 200 -8.13 9.35 17.53
CA GLY A 200 -8.32 7.91 17.66
C GLY A 200 -7.36 7.12 16.78
N SER A 201 -7.13 7.60 15.56
CA SER A 201 -6.13 7.02 14.65
C SER A 201 -4.71 7.13 15.22
N SER A 202 -4.33 8.30 15.75
CA SER A 202 -2.99 8.52 16.32
C SER A 202 -2.75 7.69 17.58
N VAL A 203 -3.73 7.61 18.48
CA VAL A 203 -3.63 6.74 19.68
C VAL A 203 -3.49 5.28 19.30
N SER A 204 -4.20 4.83 18.26
CA SER A 204 -4.10 3.46 17.75
C SER A 204 -2.71 3.16 17.20
N MET A 205 -2.05 4.13 16.55
CA MET A 205 -0.65 3.99 16.09
C MET A 205 0.32 3.85 17.26
N VAL A 206 0.10 4.61 18.36
CA VAL A 206 0.92 4.45 19.59
C VAL A 206 0.80 3.03 20.12
N LEU A 207 -0.41 2.48 20.23
CA LEU A 207 -0.61 1.11 20.71
C LEU A 207 -0.01 0.07 19.77
N GLY A 208 -0.13 0.28 18.44
CA GLY A 208 0.52 -0.57 17.45
C GLY A 208 2.05 -0.57 17.58
N TRP A 209 2.63 0.60 17.79
CA TRP A 209 4.07 0.71 18.07
C TRP A 209 4.46 -0.01 19.37
N LEU A 210 3.72 0.18 20.47
CA LEU A 210 3.95 -0.51 21.73
C LEU A 210 3.85 -2.04 21.59
N PHE A 211 2.92 -2.54 20.78
CA PHE A 211 2.85 -3.96 20.45
C PHE A 211 4.16 -4.45 19.82
N PHE A 212 4.70 -3.76 18.80
CA PHE A 212 5.96 -4.14 18.18
C PHE A 212 7.13 -4.09 19.17
N VAL A 213 7.20 -3.05 19.99
CA VAL A 213 8.18 -2.97 21.07
C VAL A 213 8.06 -4.19 22.01
N GLY A 214 6.85 -4.53 22.44
CA GLY A 214 6.61 -5.71 23.26
C GLY A 214 7.08 -7.01 22.60
N VAL A 215 6.74 -7.22 21.33
CA VAL A 215 7.19 -8.41 20.57
C VAL A 215 8.71 -8.48 20.49
N THR A 216 9.38 -7.35 20.24
CA THR A 216 10.84 -7.31 20.15
C THR A 216 11.52 -7.68 21.48
N PHE A 217 10.90 -7.41 22.63
CA PHE A 217 11.45 -7.80 23.93
C PHE A 217 11.10 -9.23 24.34
N LEU A 218 9.91 -9.73 23.96
CA LEU A 218 9.36 -11.00 24.49
C LEU A 218 9.71 -12.23 23.62
N GLY A 219 9.87 -12.11 22.33
CA GLY A 219 9.83 -13.24 21.40
C GLY A 219 11.12 -14.05 21.18
N GLY A 220 12.15 -13.94 22.00
CA GLY A 220 13.45 -14.56 21.70
C GLY A 220 14.21 -13.87 20.54
N TYR A 221 13.53 -13.02 19.79
CA TYR A 221 14.09 -12.21 18.70
C TYR A 221 15.28 -11.36 19.19
N ARG A 222 15.19 -10.81 20.40
CA ARG A 222 16.25 -10.00 20.99
C ARG A 222 17.58 -10.76 21.08
N ARG A 223 17.55 -12.05 21.39
CA ARG A 223 18.76 -12.88 21.46
C ARG A 223 19.33 -13.17 20.10
N GLN A 224 18.47 -13.40 19.12
CA GLN A 224 18.86 -13.77 17.75
C GLN A 224 19.40 -12.56 16.98
N TYR A 225 18.67 -11.45 16.99
CA TYR A 225 19.00 -10.28 16.17
C TYR A 225 19.77 -9.20 16.92
N ARG A 226 19.95 -9.32 18.23
CA ARG A 226 20.74 -8.43 19.11
C ARG A 226 20.46 -6.94 18.94
N TYR A 227 19.29 -6.56 18.38
CA TYR A 227 18.90 -5.17 18.30
C TYR A 227 18.81 -4.58 19.72
N TYR A 228 19.05 -3.28 19.88
CA TYR A 228 19.21 -2.53 21.14
C TYR A 228 20.46 -2.85 21.96
N SER A 229 21.07 -4.03 21.84
CA SER A 229 22.29 -4.35 22.56
C SER A 229 23.56 -3.98 21.77
N HIS A 230 23.47 -3.99 20.43
CA HIS A 230 24.50 -3.50 19.53
C HIS A 230 23.92 -2.33 18.73
N PHE A 231 23.72 -1.19 19.42
CA PHE A 231 23.20 0.01 18.78
C PHE A 231 24.33 0.69 18.00
N HIS A 232 24.60 0.19 16.80
CA HIS A 232 25.54 0.78 15.89
C HIS A 232 24.81 1.60 14.83
N LEU A 233 25.03 2.92 14.84
CA LEU A 233 24.53 3.81 13.81
C LEU A 233 25.50 3.76 12.63
N SER A 234 25.12 3.04 11.59
CA SER A 234 25.89 2.96 10.37
C SER A 234 25.33 3.91 9.33
N ARG A 235 26.13 4.94 8.98
CA ARG A 235 25.80 5.84 7.88
C ARG A 235 25.56 5.08 6.56
N GLU A 236 26.26 3.97 6.39
CA GLU A 236 26.14 3.14 5.19
C GLU A 236 24.77 2.44 5.13
N VAL A 237 24.34 1.81 6.23
CA VAL A 237 23.01 1.18 6.32
C VAL A 237 21.89 2.20 6.14
N ILE A 238 22.02 3.38 6.78
CA ILE A 238 21.09 4.50 6.61
C ILE A 238 20.98 4.88 5.15
N TRP A 239 22.12 5.08 4.49
CA TRP A 239 22.15 5.45 3.08
C TRP A 239 21.55 4.38 2.16
N GLN A 240 21.80 3.10 2.45
CA GLN A 240 21.21 1.98 1.70
C GLN A 240 19.67 1.97 1.83
N ILE A 241 19.13 2.14 3.06
CA ILE A 241 17.68 2.24 3.29
C ILE A 241 17.10 3.40 2.48
N VAL A 242 17.68 4.59 2.59
CA VAL A 242 17.21 5.81 1.91
C VAL A 242 17.29 5.65 0.39
N ARG A 243 18.41 5.16 -0.12
CA ARG A 243 18.62 4.93 -1.57
C ARG A 243 17.63 3.96 -2.18
N MET A 244 17.18 2.96 -1.41
CA MET A 244 16.15 2.03 -1.86
C MET A 244 14.75 2.61 -1.74
N SER A 245 14.51 3.42 -0.71
CA SER A 245 13.19 3.97 -0.40
C SER A 245 12.82 5.16 -1.29
N ILE A 246 13.77 6.04 -1.64
CA ILE A 246 13.50 7.24 -2.45
C ILE A 246 12.82 6.90 -3.79
N PRO A 247 13.32 5.94 -4.61
CA PRO A 247 12.64 5.60 -5.86
C PRO A 247 11.21 5.11 -5.64
N VAL A 248 10.98 4.29 -4.61
CA VAL A 248 9.65 3.78 -4.27
C VAL A 248 8.74 4.89 -3.76
N SER A 249 9.27 5.86 -2.99
CA SER A 249 8.53 7.06 -2.58
C SER A 249 8.06 7.87 -3.78
N LEU A 250 8.99 8.15 -4.69
CA LEU A 250 8.68 8.91 -5.90
C LEU A 250 7.68 8.18 -6.79
N GLN A 251 7.84 6.86 -6.94
CA GLN A 251 6.88 5.99 -7.62
C GLN A 251 5.47 6.14 -7.03
N ASN A 252 5.32 6.03 -5.70
CA ASN A 252 4.03 6.13 -5.02
C ASN A 252 3.37 7.50 -5.24
N ILE A 253 4.14 8.58 -5.14
CA ILE A 253 3.63 9.94 -5.38
C ILE A 253 3.17 10.10 -6.83
N LEU A 254 3.98 9.68 -7.80
CA LEU A 254 3.66 9.83 -9.22
C LEU A 254 2.45 8.96 -9.62
N ILE A 255 2.29 7.77 -9.03
CA ILE A 255 1.09 6.94 -9.23
C ILE A 255 -0.14 7.63 -8.64
N LEU A 256 -0.04 8.19 -7.43
CA LEU A 256 -1.14 8.92 -6.80
C LEU A 256 -1.58 10.12 -7.66
N LEU A 257 -0.62 10.91 -8.15
CA LEU A 257 -0.90 12.03 -9.06
C LEU A 257 -1.52 11.55 -10.37
N GLY A 258 -1.01 10.46 -10.95
CA GLY A 258 -1.57 9.86 -12.16
C GLY A 258 -3.00 9.36 -11.93
N PHE A 259 -3.29 8.81 -10.77
CA PHE A 259 -4.65 8.43 -10.39
C PHE A 259 -5.60 9.63 -10.34
N LEU A 260 -5.17 10.77 -9.80
CA LEU A 260 -5.96 12.01 -9.81
C LEU A 260 -6.22 12.50 -11.23
N VAL A 261 -5.21 12.43 -12.11
CA VAL A 261 -5.38 12.76 -13.55
C VAL A 261 -6.38 11.83 -14.22
N PHE A 262 -6.33 10.52 -13.92
CA PHE A 262 -7.30 9.55 -14.43
C PHE A 262 -8.74 9.90 -14.02
N VAL A 263 -8.94 10.22 -12.72
CA VAL A 263 -10.25 10.66 -12.21
C VAL A 263 -10.71 11.95 -12.88
N ALA A 264 -9.82 12.89 -13.14
CA ALA A 264 -10.15 14.12 -13.88
C ALA A 264 -10.56 13.81 -15.34
N ILE A 265 -9.86 12.90 -16.04
CA ILE A 265 -10.23 12.48 -17.41
C ILE A 265 -11.62 11.83 -17.41
N THR A 266 -11.94 10.97 -16.44
CA THR A 266 -13.29 10.37 -16.34
C THR A 266 -14.36 11.41 -16.04
N GLY A 267 -14.03 12.48 -15.29
CA GLY A 267 -14.90 13.63 -15.06
C GLY A 267 -15.20 14.43 -16.33
N ILE A 268 -14.24 14.56 -17.26
CA ILE A 268 -14.46 15.19 -18.58
C ILE A 268 -15.46 14.38 -19.41
N ILE A 269 -15.46 13.06 -19.30
CA ILE A 269 -16.42 12.19 -20.00
C ILE A 269 -17.83 12.39 -19.45
N GLY A 270 -17.99 12.56 -18.14
CA GLY A 270 -19.26 12.84 -17.49
C GLY A 270 -19.29 12.41 -16.02
N ILE A 271 -20.23 12.99 -15.27
CA ILE A 271 -20.40 12.72 -13.82
C ILE A 271 -20.72 11.23 -13.59
N GLY A 272 -21.60 10.64 -14.40
CA GLY A 272 -21.95 9.21 -14.33
C GLY A 272 -20.75 8.30 -14.63
N ALA A 273 -19.89 8.68 -15.58
CA ALA A 273 -18.66 7.97 -15.90
C ALA A 273 -17.65 8.01 -14.75
N GLN A 274 -17.52 9.17 -14.11
CA GLN A 274 -16.65 9.32 -12.93
C GLN A 274 -17.15 8.48 -11.74
N ALA A 275 -18.46 8.50 -11.46
CA ALA A 275 -19.07 7.69 -10.42
C ALA A 275 -18.89 6.19 -10.67
N ALA A 276 -19.14 5.72 -11.90
CA ALA A 276 -18.96 4.34 -12.30
C ALA A 276 -17.48 3.91 -12.20
N SER A 277 -16.53 4.77 -12.60
CA SER A 277 -15.10 4.51 -12.43
C SER A 277 -14.72 4.32 -10.96
N GLN A 278 -15.25 5.16 -10.07
CA GLN A 278 -14.97 5.05 -8.64
C GLN A 278 -15.46 3.72 -8.04
N VAL A 279 -16.61 3.25 -8.49
CA VAL A 279 -17.17 1.94 -8.08
C VAL A 279 -16.27 0.80 -8.59
N VAL A 280 -15.83 0.84 -9.85
CA VAL A 280 -14.91 -0.17 -10.42
C VAL A 280 -13.57 -0.16 -9.70
N ILE A 281 -12.99 1.00 -9.41
CA ILE A 281 -11.75 1.11 -8.63
C ILE A 281 -11.91 0.47 -7.25
N SER A 282 -13.02 0.71 -6.57
CA SER A 282 -13.32 0.09 -5.28
C SER A 282 -13.40 -1.43 -5.38
N ALA A 283 -13.99 -1.97 -6.45
CA ALA A 283 -14.01 -3.40 -6.74
C ALA A 283 -12.60 -3.96 -7.00
N LEU A 284 -11.75 -3.23 -7.73
CA LEU A 284 -10.37 -3.63 -8.01
C LEU A 284 -9.50 -3.75 -6.76
N PHE A 285 -9.74 -2.94 -5.73
CA PHE A 285 -9.01 -3.07 -4.46
C PHE A 285 -9.17 -4.45 -3.81
N ILE A 286 -10.30 -5.16 -4.06
CA ILE A 286 -10.54 -6.53 -3.57
C ILE A 286 -9.47 -7.48 -4.12
N SER A 287 -9.04 -7.30 -5.37
CA SER A 287 -8.00 -8.13 -5.99
C SER A 287 -6.58 -7.60 -5.78
N MET A 288 -6.42 -6.29 -5.70
CA MET A 288 -5.11 -5.66 -5.58
C MET A 288 -4.44 -5.93 -4.23
N MET A 289 -5.19 -5.89 -3.12
CA MET A 289 -4.63 -6.10 -1.78
C MET A 289 -3.98 -7.48 -1.62
N PRO A 290 -4.60 -8.60 -2.04
CA PRO A 290 -3.91 -9.88 -2.07
C PRO A 290 -2.67 -9.90 -2.98
N CYS A 291 -2.70 -9.24 -4.14
CA CYS A 291 -1.53 -9.16 -5.02
C CYS A 291 -0.34 -8.46 -4.35
N PHE A 292 -0.59 -7.38 -3.60
CA PHE A 292 0.45 -6.75 -2.79
C PHE A 292 0.99 -7.70 -1.71
N GLY A 293 0.12 -8.49 -1.08
CA GLY A 293 0.52 -9.51 -0.10
C GLY A 293 1.44 -10.58 -0.70
N PHE A 294 1.10 -11.10 -1.87
CA PHE A 294 1.97 -12.01 -2.63
C PHE A 294 3.28 -11.31 -3.06
N GLY A 295 3.21 -10.05 -3.50
CA GLY A 295 4.38 -9.24 -3.84
C GLY A 295 5.37 -9.13 -2.69
N MET A 296 4.89 -8.80 -1.49
CA MET A 296 5.71 -8.72 -0.28
C MET A 296 6.31 -10.08 0.11
N ALA A 297 5.56 -11.18 -0.03
CA ALA A 297 6.08 -12.52 0.21
C ALA A 297 7.17 -12.88 -0.80
N GLY A 298 6.96 -12.60 -2.09
CA GLY A 298 7.96 -12.78 -3.13
C GLY A 298 9.22 -11.96 -2.86
N GLN A 299 9.07 -10.69 -2.47
CA GLN A 299 10.18 -9.81 -2.10
C GLN A 299 11.03 -10.40 -0.96
N THR A 300 10.38 -10.93 0.08
CA THR A 300 11.06 -11.57 1.20
C THR A 300 11.84 -12.82 0.78
N LEU A 301 11.18 -13.77 0.10
CA LEU A 301 11.79 -15.05 -0.27
C LEU A 301 12.91 -14.88 -1.31
N VAL A 302 12.72 -13.97 -2.25
CA VAL A 302 13.77 -13.59 -3.22
C VAL A 302 14.95 -12.94 -2.49
N GLY A 303 14.71 -11.98 -1.59
CA GLY A 303 15.75 -11.33 -0.82
C GLY A 303 16.56 -12.30 0.03
N GLN A 304 15.89 -13.21 0.75
CA GLN A 304 16.55 -14.25 1.55
C GLN A 304 17.35 -15.23 0.69
N SER A 305 16.85 -15.60 -0.50
CA SER A 305 17.56 -16.47 -1.42
C SER A 305 18.82 -15.80 -1.99
N LEU A 306 18.75 -14.51 -2.28
CA LEU A 306 19.91 -13.71 -2.70
C LEU A 306 20.96 -13.61 -1.57
N GLY A 307 20.51 -13.47 -0.32
CA GLY A 307 21.39 -13.50 0.85
C GLY A 307 22.14 -14.83 0.98
N LYS A 308 21.49 -15.96 0.66
CA LYS A 308 22.12 -17.29 0.59
C LYS A 308 23.09 -17.45 -0.58
N GLY A 309 23.22 -16.47 -1.46
CA GLY A 309 24.02 -16.54 -2.68
C GLY A 309 23.39 -17.35 -3.81
N ASP A 310 22.14 -17.82 -3.65
CA ASP A 310 21.46 -18.65 -4.65
C ASP A 310 20.51 -17.83 -5.53
N ILE A 311 21.05 -17.31 -6.63
CA ILE A 311 20.31 -16.49 -7.61
C ILE A 311 19.23 -17.32 -8.32
N HIS A 312 19.49 -18.61 -8.57
CA HIS A 312 18.53 -19.48 -9.24
C HIS A 312 17.33 -19.79 -8.34
N LEU A 313 17.57 -20.00 -7.05
CA LEU A 313 16.52 -20.16 -6.06
C LEU A 313 15.69 -18.87 -5.94
N ALA A 314 16.34 -17.70 -5.92
CA ALA A 314 15.68 -16.41 -5.91
C ALA A 314 14.76 -16.23 -7.12
N GLN A 315 15.26 -16.55 -8.32
CA GLN A 315 14.47 -16.49 -9.54
C GLN A 315 13.28 -17.46 -9.50
N ARG A 316 13.50 -18.66 -8.98
CA ARG A 316 12.43 -19.65 -8.84
C ARG A 316 11.33 -19.18 -7.90
N TYR A 317 11.67 -18.63 -6.71
CA TYR A 317 10.66 -18.05 -5.80
C TYR A 317 9.87 -16.92 -6.47
N GLY A 318 10.51 -16.02 -7.20
CA GLY A 318 9.82 -14.96 -7.91
C GLY A 318 8.78 -15.49 -8.89
N PHE A 319 9.14 -16.47 -9.74
CA PHE A 319 8.20 -17.07 -10.69
C PHE A 319 7.11 -17.91 -10.01
N GLU A 320 7.44 -18.70 -8.99
CA GLU A 320 6.44 -19.50 -8.28
C GLU A 320 5.44 -18.60 -7.53
N THR A 321 5.89 -17.48 -6.96
CA THR A 321 5.01 -16.48 -6.35
C THR A 321 4.11 -15.82 -7.39
N ALA A 322 4.67 -15.46 -8.57
CA ALA A 322 3.90 -14.89 -9.66
C ALA A 322 2.81 -15.84 -10.16
N LYS A 323 3.09 -17.16 -10.28
CA LYS A 323 2.08 -18.16 -10.64
C LYS A 323 0.92 -18.21 -9.62
N LEU A 324 1.24 -18.23 -8.32
CA LEU A 324 0.20 -18.25 -7.27
C LEU A 324 -0.67 -17.00 -7.32
N GLY A 325 -0.06 -15.82 -7.42
CA GLY A 325 -0.80 -14.58 -7.56
C GLY A 325 -1.65 -14.53 -8.83
N THR A 326 -1.12 -15.04 -9.96
CA THR A 326 -1.86 -15.11 -11.22
C THR A 326 -3.05 -16.07 -11.12
N ILE A 327 -2.91 -17.23 -10.49
CA ILE A 327 -4.05 -18.15 -10.25
C ILE A 327 -5.13 -17.43 -9.43
N PHE A 328 -4.74 -16.71 -8.39
CA PHE A 328 -5.68 -15.93 -7.59
C PHE A 328 -6.40 -14.87 -8.44
N THR A 329 -5.67 -14.09 -9.25
CA THR A 329 -6.28 -13.05 -10.08
C THR A 329 -7.10 -13.60 -11.24
N ILE A 330 -6.79 -14.78 -11.76
CA ILE A 330 -7.66 -15.49 -12.70
C ILE A 330 -9.01 -15.79 -12.05
N ILE A 331 -9.02 -16.32 -10.82
CA ILE A 331 -10.26 -16.62 -10.10
C ILE A 331 -11.08 -15.35 -9.91
N VAL A 332 -10.48 -14.27 -9.40
CA VAL A 332 -11.17 -12.99 -9.22
C VAL A 332 -11.62 -12.40 -10.56
N GLY A 333 -10.78 -12.46 -11.59
CA GLY A 333 -11.10 -11.99 -12.93
C GLY A 333 -12.31 -12.71 -13.54
N VAL A 334 -12.43 -14.03 -13.32
CA VAL A 334 -13.63 -14.82 -13.72
C VAL A 334 -14.88 -14.26 -13.04
N PHE A 335 -14.82 -13.95 -11.74
CA PHE A 335 -15.96 -13.33 -11.05
C PHE A 335 -16.28 -11.93 -11.62
N PHE A 336 -15.27 -11.11 -11.94
CA PHE A 336 -15.47 -9.78 -12.51
C PHE A 336 -16.10 -9.84 -13.92
N VAL A 337 -15.79 -10.87 -14.71
CA VAL A 337 -16.32 -11.04 -16.06
C VAL A 337 -17.71 -11.64 -16.08
N PHE A 338 -17.95 -12.71 -15.29
CA PHE A 338 -19.18 -13.49 -15.36
C PHE A 338 -20.26 -13.06 -14.37
N VAL A 339 -19.88 -12.42 -13.25
CA VAL A 339 -20.81 -12.02 -12.18
C VAL A 339 -20.58 -10.57 -11.73
N PRO A 340 -20.37 -9.60 -12.67
CA PRO A 340 -20.03 -8.22 -12.34
C PRO A 340 -21.08 -7.53 -11.47
N ASP A 341 -22.36 -7.77 -11.73
CA ASP A 341 -23.46 -7.10 -11.04
C ASP A 341 -23.47 -7.39 -9.53
N TRP A 342 -23.20 -8.63 -9.13
CA TRP A 342 -23.14 -8.99 -7.71
C TRP A 342 -22.03 -8.24 -6.99
N ILE A 343 -20.90 -8.05 -7.64
CA ILE A 343 -19.76 -7.33 -7.07
C ILE A 343 -20.06 -5.84 -6.99
N LEU A 344 -20.65 -5.28 -8.03
CA LEU A 344 -21.03 -3.85 -8.08
C LEU A 344 -22.13 -3.54 -7.06
N MET A 345 -23.11 -4.45 -6.87
CA MET A 345 -24.19 -4.30 -5.90
C MET A 345 -23.70 -4.28 -4.44
N ILE A 346 -22.55 -4.88 -4.13
CA ILE A 346 -21.93 -4.76 -2.81
C ILE A 346 -21.49 -3.31 -2.53
N ILE A 347 -21.14 -2.56 -3.59
CA ILE A 347 -20.55 -1.21 -3.47
C ILE A 347 -21.62 -0.13 -3.64
N THR A 348 -22.57 -0.30 -4.55
CA THR A 348 -23.62 0.68 -4.84
C THR A 348 -24.96 0.03 -5.17
N THR A 349 -26.04 0.69 -4.80
CA THR A 349 -27.43 0.28 -5.12
C THR A 349 -28.00 1.03 -6.34
N ASN A 350 -27.26 2.00 -6.91
CA ASN A 350 -27.71 2.79 -8.05
C ASN A 350 -27.56 1.98 -9.35
N LYS A 351 -28.68 1.59 -9.97
CA LYS A 351 -28.73 0.77 -11.17
C LYS A 351 -28.04 1.42 -12.36
N GLU A 352 -28.20 2.73 -12.56
CA GLU A 352 -27.56 3.45 -13.66
C GLU A 352 -26.03 3.39 -13.59
N VAL A 353 -25.49 3.54 -12.36
CA VAL A 353 -24.05 3.41 -12.11
C VAL A 353 -23.59 1.96 -12.35
N ILE A 354 -24.36 0.96 -11.91
CA ILE A 354 -24.05 -0.46 -12.12
C ILE A 354 -24.02 -0.77 -13.63
N ASP A 355 -25.02 -0.35 -14.40
CA ASP A 355 -25.09 -0.62 -15.83
C ASP A 355 -23.92 0.03 -16.60
N THR A 356 -23.50 1.22 -16.18
CA THR A 356 -22.33 1.93 -16.75
C THR A 356 -21.01 1.26 -16.33
N ALA A 357 -20.90 0.77 -15.11
CA ALA A 357 -19.70 0.15 -14.57
C ALA A 357 -19.48 -1.30 -15.01
N ARG A 358 -20.55 -2.03 -15.37
CA ARG A 358 -20.50 -3.45 -15.75
C ARG A 358 -19.47 -3.75 -16.85
N PRO A 359 -19.53 -3.16 -18.05
CA PRO A 359 -18.58 -3.46 -19.12
C PRO A 359 -17.14 -3.09 -18.72
N VAL A 360 -16.99 -2.06 -17.90
CA VAL A 360 -15.69 -1.59 -17.41
C VAL A 360 -15.09 -2.61 -16.44
N LEU A 361 -15.88 -3.13 -15.50
CA LEU A 361 -15.42 -4.16 -14.57
C LEU A 361 -15.02 -5.45 -15.31
N GLN A 362 -15.73 -5.81 -16.37
CA GLN A 362 -15.39 -6.94 -17.24
C GLN A 362 -14.03 -6.76 -17.92
N ILE A 363 -13.76 -5.58 -18.49
CA ILE A 363 -12.46 -5.23 -19.08
C ILE A 363 -11.36 -5.32 -18.01
N ALA A 364 -11.59 -4.76 -16.85
CA ALA A 364 -10.66 -4.81 -15.74
C ALA A 364 -10.41 -6.25 -15.26
N GLY A 365 -11.44 -7.10 -15.26
CA GLY A 365 -11.35 -8.52 -14.92
C GLY A 365 -10.40 -9.30 -15.83
N VAL A 366 -10.43 -9.04 -17.15
CA VAL A 366 -9.49 -9.63 -18.10
C VAL A 366 -8.07 -9.12 -17.85
N ALA A 367 -7.91 -7.81 -17.60
CA ALA A 367 -6.60 -7.20 -17.35
C ALA A 367 -5.93 -7.73 -16.08
N GLN A 368 -6.70 -8.07 -15.05
CA GLN A 368 -6.20 -8.58 -13.76
C GLN A 368 -5.35 -9.86 -13.88
N VAL A 369 -5.58 -10.67 -14.90
CA VAL A 369 -4.79 -11.90 -15.13
C VAL A 369 -3.30 -11.59 -15.27
N PHE A 370 -2.95 -10.47 -15.89
CA PHE A 370 -1.57 -10.05 -16.08
C PHE A 370 -1.04 -9.22 -14.91
N TYR A 371 -1.91 -8.52 -14.19
CA TYR A 371 -1.53 -7.58 -13.14
C TYR A 371 -0.72 -8.23 -12.02
N ALA A 372 -1.15 -9.39 -11.51
CA ALA A 372 -0.45 -10.08 -10.44
C ALA A 372 1.00 -10.43 -10.82
N THR A 373 1.21 -10.97 -12.03
CA THR A 373 2.57 -11.27 -12.51
C THR A 373 3.43 -10.01 -12.54
N GLY A 374 2.90 -8.89 -13.05
CA GLY A 374 3.64 -7.62 -13.14
C GLY A 374 4.09 -7.11 -11.78
N ILE A 375 3.16 -7.00 -10.81
CA ILE A 375 3.45 -6.43 -9.50
C ILE A 375 4.32 -7.34 -8.62
N ILE A 376 4.12 -8.65 -8.69
CA ILE A 376 4.91 -9.62 -7.92
C ILE A 376 6.36 -9.63 -8.41
N LEU A 377 6.57 -9.64 -9.74
CA LEU A 377 7.91 -9.57 -10.30
C LEU A 377 8.58 -8.22 -10.07
N ALA A 378 7.83 -7.12 -10.06
CA ALA A 378 8.36 -5.81 -9.66
C ALA A 378 8.89 -5.83 -8.22
N ASN A 379 8.14 -6.39 -7.26
CA ASN A 379 8.60 -6.56 -5.89
C ASN A 379 9.84 -7.48 -5.79
N ALA A 380 9.88 -8.55 -6.58
CA ALA A 380 11.04 -9.43 -6.66
C ALA A 380 12.29 -8.71 -7.23
N ILE A 381 12.12 -7.84 -8.23
CA ILE A 381 13.19 -6.99 -8.78
C ILE A 381 13.68 -5.98 -7.72
N GLN A 382 12.77 -5.39 -6.94
CA GLN A 382 13.14 -4.52 -5.82
C GLN A 382 13.96 -5.25 -4.77
N ALA A 383 13.65 -6.53 -4.47
CA ALA A 383 14.44 -7.36 -3.57
C ALA A 383 15.91 -7.52 -4.03
N GLY A 384 16.16 -7.48 -5.34
CA GLY A 384 17.49 -7.46 -5.91
C GLY A 384 18.19 -6.09 -5.88
N GLY A 385 17.57 -5.05 -5.31
CA GLY A 385 18.11 -3.69 -5.22
C GLY A 385 17.86 -2.82 -6.46
N SER A 386 17.11 -3.28 -7.45
CA SER A 386 16.80 -2.52 -8.68
C SER A 386 15.51 -1.69 -8.55
N THR A 387 15.34 -0.94 -7.44
CA THR A 387 14.15 -0.11 -7.16
C THR A 387 13.96 1.01 -8.18
N VAL A 388 15.06 1.62 -8.67
CA VAL A 388 15.02 2.66 -9.70
C VAL A 388 14.41 2.14 -11.01
N TYR A 389 14.77 0.92 -11.42
CA TYR A 389 14.19 0.32 -12.62
C TYR A 389 12.67 0.16 -12.51
N VAL A 390 12.20 -0.38 -11.38
CA VAL A 390 10.77 -0.60 -11.14
C VAL A 390 10.02 0.75 -11.16
N MET A 391 10.58 1.77 -10.49
CA MET A 391 10.02 3.13 -10.51
C MET A 391 9.87 3.64 -11.95
N PHE A 392 10.93 3.57 -12.76
CA PHE A 392 10.88 4.05 -14.15
C PHE A 392 9.87 3.30 -15.00
N VAL A 393 9.81 1.98 -14.91
CA VAL A 393 8.85 1.17 -15.67
C VAL A 393 7.42 1.54 -15.28
N GLU A 394 7.13 1.63 -13.98
CA GLU A 394 5.79 1.96 -13.49
C GLU A 394 5.37 3.38 -13.90
N VAL A 395 6.23 4.35 -13.67
CA VAL A 395 5.94 5.75 -14.01
C VAL A 395 5.78 5.93 -15.53
N LEU A 396 6.67 5.37 -16.33
CA LEU A 396 6.58 5.48 -17.79
C LEU A 396 5.32 4.80 -18.32
N THR A 397 5.02 3.58 -17.89
CA THR A 397 3.83 2.89 -18.37
C THR A 397 2.54 3.58 -17.93
N HIS A 398 2.53 4.17 -16.73
CA HIS A 398 1.36 4.89 -16.23
C HIS A 398 1.15 6.25 -16.93
N TRP A 399 2.23 7.07 -17.02
CA TRP A 399 2.13 8.43 -17.55
C TRP A 399 2.20 8.52 -19.08
N VAL A 400 2.92 7.60 -19.74
CA VAL A 400 3.11 7.64 -21.21
C VAL A 400 2.16 6.71 -21.95
N ILE A 401 1.70 5.61 -21.30
CA ILE A 401 0.79 4.67 -21.95
C ILE A 401 -0.62 4.84 -21.39
N PHE A 402 -0.83 4.64 -20.07
CA PHE A 402 -2.16 4.58 -19.52
C PHE A 402 -2.92 5.90 -19.65
N LEU A 403 -2.41 6.99 -19.14
CA LEU A 403 -3.11 8.28 -19.14
C LEU A 403 -3.35 8.84 -20.54
N PRO A 404 -2.37 8.87 -21.47
CA PRO A 404 -2.62 9.32 -22.83
C PRO A 404 -3.64 8.47 -23.59
N LEU A 405 -3.57 7.13 -23.45
CA LEU A 405 -4.54 6.25 -24.07
C LEU A 405 -5.94 6.39 -23.46
N THR A 406 -6.04 6.59 -22.15
CA THR A 406 -7.30 6.87 -21.46
C THR A 406 -7.98 8.11 -22.04
N TYR A 407 -7.23 9.21 -22.23
CA TYR A 407 -7.74 10.42 -22.82
C TYR A 407 -8.07 10.23 -24.31
N PHE A 408 -7.20 9.58 -25.06
CA PHE A 408 -7.37 9.36 -26.49
C PHE A 408 -8.59 8.50 -26.80
N PHE A 409 -8.73 7.34 -26.15
CA PHE A 409 -9.87 6.45 -26.39
C PHE A 409 -11.16 7.00 -25.77
N GLY A 410 -11.09 7.51 -24.53
CA GLY A 410 -12.27 7.95 -23.79
C GLY A 410 -12.84 9.27 -24.31
N VAL A 411 -11.99 10.25 -24.58
CA VAL A 411 -12.40 11.63 -24.90
C VAL A 411 -12.29 11.90 -26.41
N ARG A 412 -11.10 11.68 -27.01
CA ARG A 412 -10.86 12.05 -28.42
C ARG A 412 -11.61 11.18 -29.42
N LEU A 413 -11.64 9.87 -29.22
CA LEU A 413 -12.42 8.94 -30.06
C LEU A 413 -13.90 8.87 -29.66
N GLY A 414 -14.31 9.51 -28.56
CA GLY A 414 -15.71 9.53 -28.13
C GLY A 414 -16.23 8.17 -27.66
N LEU A 415 -15.36 7.20 -27.32
CA LEU A 415 -15.76 5.88 -26.84
C LEU A 415 -16.24 5.90 -25.38
N GLY A 416 -16.24 7.08 -24.74
CA GLY A 416 -16.72 7.27 -23.39
C GLY A 416 -15.92 6.47 -22.35
N LEU A 417 -16.61 6.05 -21.29
CA LEU A 417 -15.98 5.36 -20.16
C LEU A 417 -15.32 4.03 -20.55
N VAL A 418 -15.96 3.25 -21.40
CA VAL A 418 -15.43 1.97 -21.89
C VAL A 418 -14.10 2.19 -22.63
N GLY A 419 -14.04 3.21 -23.50
CA GLY A 419 -12.80 3.58 -24.18
C GLY A 419 -11.69 3.97 -23.21
N ALA A 420 -12.00 4.79 -22.21
CA ALA A 420 -11.02 5.19 -21.20
C ALA A 420 -10.41 3.97 -20.47
N TRP A 421 -11.22 2.98 -20.14
CA TRP A 421 -10.77 1.77 -19.43
C TRP A 421 -10.11 0.72 -20.34
N LEU A 422 -10.28 0.78 -21.66
CA LEU A 422 -9.51 -0.05 -22.61
C LEU A 422 -8.00 0.26 -22.58
N ALA A 423 -7.61 1.40 -22.06
CA ALA A 423 -6.19 1.71 -21.81
C ALA A 423 -5.57 0.82 -20.72
N LEU A 424 -6.38 0.32 -19.77
CA LEU A 424 -5.90 -0.47 -18.63
C LEU A 424 -5.22 -1.79 -19.05
N PRO A 425 -5.82 -2.66 -19.91
CA PRO A 425 -5.14 -3.86 -20.39
C PRO A 425 -3.82 -3.57 -21.09
N VAL A 426 -3.75 -2.52 -21.92
CA VAL A 426 -2.52 -2.13 -22.63
C VAL A 426 -1.42 -1.75 -21.64
N TYR A 427 -1.76 -0.91 -20.67
CA TYR A 427 -0.86 -0.53 -19.60
C TYR A 427 -0.34 -1.75 -18.81
N ILE A 428 -1.26 -2.61 -18.35
CA ILE A 428 -0.90 -3.78 -17.54
C ILE A 428 -0.02 -4.76 -18.32
N ILE A 429 -0.28 -4.99 -19.59
CA ILE A 429 0.53 -5.86 -20.44
C ILE A 429 1.94 -5.27 -20.62
N ALA A 430 2.05 -3.96 -20.91
CA ALA A 430 3.34 -3.29 -21.06
C ALA A 430 4.16 -3.34 -19.75
N TYR A 431 3.52 -3.05 -18.62
CA TYR A 431 4.11 -3.13 -17.30
C TYR A 431 4.61 -4.54 -16.96
N THR A 432 3.75 -5.54 -17.17
CA THR A 432 4.05 -6.94 -16.90
C THR A 432 5.17 -7.47 -17.80
N ALA A 433 5.10 -7.19 -19.10
CA ALA A 433 6.14 -7.61 -20.05
C ALA A 433 7.50 -7.03 -19.68
N SER A 434 7.57 -5.74 -19.34
CA SER A 434 8.81 -5.07 -18.93
C SER A 434 9.43 -5.73 -17.69
N ASN A 435 8.62 -5.96 -16.64
CA ASN A 435 9.09 -6.59 -15.42
C ASN A 435 9.45 -8.07 -15.62
N PHE A 436 8.69 -8.80 -16.44
CA PHE A 436 8.95 -10.20 -16.76
C PHE A 436 10.29 -10.37 -17.51
N LEU A 437 10.52 -9.57 -18.56
CA LEU A 437 11.76 -9.60 -19.33
C LEU A 437 12.98 -9.24 -18.46
N LYS A 438 12.85 -8.21 -17.63
CA LYS A 438 13.90 -7.81 -16.70
C LYS A 438 14.21 -8.90 -15.68
N PHE A 439 13.17 -9.48 -15.06
CA PHE A 439 13.34 -10.53 -14.07
C PHE A 439 13.97 -11.79 -14.67
N ARG A 440 13.55 -12.17 -15.88
CA ARG A 440 14.12 -13.32 -16.61
C ARG A 440 15.60 -13.13 -16.95
N SER A 441 16.03 -11.91 -17.27
CA SER A 441 17.40 -11.61 -17.71
C SER A 441 18.44 -11.66 -16.58
N LEU A 442 18.04 -11.76 -15.30
CA LEU A 442 18.90 -11.71 -14.11
C LEU A 442 19.70 -10.40 -13.94
N THR A 443 19.55 -9.42 -14.83
CA THR A 443 20.24 -8.12 -14.75
C THR A 443 19.71 -7.21 -13.65
N TRP A 444 18.73 -7.66 -12.90
CA TRP A 444 18.13 -6.96 -11.76
C TRP A 444 18.89 -7.22 -10.45
N VAL A 445 19.71 -8.26 -10.41
CA VAL A 445 20.48 -8.63 -9.21
C VAL A 445 21.68 -7.69 -9.09
N LYS A 446 21.70 -6.89 -8.02
CA LYS A 446 22.89 -6.15 -7.61
C LYS A 446 23.64 -6.96 -6.56
N VAL A 447 24.87 -7.34 -6.88
CA VAL A 447 25.71 -8.22 -6.03
C VAL A 447 26.08 -7.52 -4.71
N LYS A 448 26.27 -6.19 -4.73
CA LYS A 448 26.52 -5.37 -3.53
C LYS A 448 25.33 -4.42 -3.30
N LEU A 449 24.70 -4.55 -2.16
CA LEU A 449 23.73 -3.59 -1.61
C LEU A 449 24.37 -2.90 -0.42
#